data_2657b078f885e7c0752416c899abd8b7
#
_entry.id   2657b078f885e7c0752416c899abd8b7
#
_cell.length_a   1.000
_cell.length_b   1.000
_cell.length_c   1.000
_cell.angle_alpha   90.00
_cell.angle_beta   90.00
_cell.angle_gamma   90.00
#
_symmetry.space_group_name_H-M   'P 1'
#
loop_
_entity.id
_entity.type
_entity.pdbx_description
1 polymer ?
#
loop_
_entity_poly.entity_id
_entity_poly.type
_entity_poly.pdbx_seq_one_letter_code
_entity_poly.pdbx_strand_id
1 'polypeptide(L)'
;MFEIEVAAEVRADLKKVRPYDRNLVLDAIEEQLRHEPDRETKNRKQVPCLIPTFEAIPPIWELRVGSYRVFYDVDREEKKVYVRAVRKKPPHRRTEEIL
;
A
#
# COMPACT_ATOMS: atom_id res chain seq x y z
N MET A 1 -15.48 -6.16 7.97
CA MET A 1 -14.04 -5.84 8.15
C MET A 1 -13.21 -6.67 7.18
N PHE A 2 -12.25 -6.03 6.52
CA PHE A 2 -11.39 -6.72 5.58
C PHE A 2 -10.20 -7.35 6.28
N GLU A 3 -9.81 -8.53 5.83
CA GLU A 3 -8.60 -9.21 6.27
C GLU A 3 -7.42 -8.69 5.47
N ILE A 4 -6.30 -8.43 6.12
CA ILE A 4 -5.12 -7.86 5.47
C ILE A 4 -4.04 -8.95 5.34
N GLU A 5 -3.61 -9.19 4.10
CA GLU A 5 -2.49 -10.07 3.81
C GLU A 5 -1.33 -9.23 3.28
N VAL A 6 -0.14 -9.49 3.81
CA VAL A 6 1.06 -8.75 3.44
C VAL A 6 1.98 -9.67 2.66
N ALA A 7 2.35 -9.28 1.46
CA ALA A 7 3.27 -10.05 0.63
C ALA A 7 4.62 -10.23 1.31
N ALA A 8 5.26 -11.37 1.07
CA ALA A 8 6.57 -11.65 1.66
C ALA A 8 7.62 -10.59 1.30
N GLU A 9 7.55 -10.07 0.09
CA GLU A 9 8.44 -9.00 -0.38
C GLU A 9 8.30 -7.73 0.46
N VAL A 10 7.06 -7.40 0.86
CA VAL A 10 6.79 -6.25 1.71
C VAL A 10 7.39 -6.45 3.09
N ARG A 11 7.26 -7.65 3.63
CA ARG A 11 7.84 -7.96 4.94
C ARG A 11 9.35 -7.81 4.92
N ALA A 12 9.99 -8.27 3.83
CA ALA A 12 11.42 -8.13 3.65
C ALA A 12 11.82 -6.66 3.54
N ASP A 13 11.06 -5.86 2.78
CA ASP A 13 11.32 -4.43 2.64
C ASP A 13 11.18 -3.69 3.96
N LEU A 14 10.16 -4.03 4.74
CA LEU A 14 9.91 -3.39 6.03
C LEU A 14 11.01 -3.68 7.05
N LYS A 15 11.68 -4.81 6.94
CA LYS A 15 12.82 -5.13 7.82
C LYS A 15 13.99 -4.19 7.61
N LYS A 16 14.11 -3.58 6.43
CA LYS A 16 15.18 -2.63 6.10
C LYS A 16 14.85 -1.21 6.53
N VAL A 17 13.61 -0.98 6.92
CA VAL A 17 13.13 0.32 7.37
C VAL A 17 13.35 0.43 8.87
N ARG A 18 13.77 1.62 9.35
CA ARG A 18 13.96 1.81 10.79
C ARG A 18 12.67 1.54 11.55
N PRO A 19 12.76 1.05 12.80
CA PRO A 19 11.56 0.63 13.56
C PRO A 19 10.46 1.67 13.68
N TYR A 20 10.81 2.94 13.86
CA TYR A 20 9.81 4.00 13.96
C TYR A 20 8.96 4.08 12.68
N ASP A 21 9.61 4.13 11.53
CA ASP A 21 8.91 4.23 10.23
C ASP A 21 8.14 2.97 9.92
N ARG A 22 8.70 1.81 10.27
CA ARG A 22 8.03 0.52 10.09
C ARG A 22 6.71 0.49 10.85
N ASN A 23 6.73 0.90 12.11
CA ASN A 23 5.53 0.91 12.93
C ASN A 23 4.50 1.91 12.40
N LEU A 24 4.96 3.06 11.93
CA LEU A 24 4.08 4.06 11.33
C LEU A 24 3.34 3.50 10.12
N VAL A 25 4.04 2.79 9.25
CA VAL A 25 3.45 2.18 8.06
C VAL A 25 2.48 1.06 8.46
N LEU A 26 2.87 0.19 9.37
CA LEU A 26 2.02 -0.92 9.81
C LEU A 26 0.75 -0.43 10.49
N ASP A 27 0.85 0.58 11.33
CA ASP A 27 -0.31 1.17 12.02
C ASP A 27 -1.26 1.80 10.99
N ALA A 28 -0.72 2.50 9.99
CA ALA A 28 -1.54 3.10 8.95
C ALA A 28 -2.27 2.04 8.12
N ILE A 29 -1.61 0.94 7.81
CA ILE A 29 -2.25 -0.19 7.11
C ILE A 29 -3.43 -0.71 7.91
N GLU A 30 -3.25 -0.93 9.20
CA GLU A 30 -4.33 -1.40 10.08
C GLU A 30 -5.50 -0.41 10.16
N GLU A 31 -5.21 0.86 10.36
CA GLU A 31 -6.24 1.89 10.50
C GLU A 31 -6.99 2.15 9.20
N GLN A 32 -6.28 2.21 8.07
CA GLN A 32 -6.82 2.70 6.82
C GLN A 32 -7.43 1.61 5.93
N LEU A 33 -6.96 0.38 6.04
CA LEU A 33 -7.33 -0.66 5.07
C LEU A 33 -8.31 -1.70 5.58
N ARG A 34 -8.67 -1.69 6.83
CA ARG A 34 -9.58 -2.70 7.39
C ARG A 34 -11.06 -2.49 7.04
N HIS A 35 -11.49 -1.25 6.90
CA HIS A 35 -12.93 -0.97 6.77
C HIS A 35 -13.37 -0.61 5.37
N GLU A 36 -12.76 0.36 4.74
CA GLU A 36 -13.13 0.82 3.41
C GLU A 36 -11.88 1.02 2.55
N PRO A 37 -11.14 -0.08 2.26
CA PRO A 37 -9.85 0.07 1.57
C PRO A 37 -9.98 0.56 0.14
N ASP A 38 -11.13 0.36 -0.48
CA ASP A 38 -11.41 0.73 -1.87
C ASP A 38 -12.26 1.99 -1.97
N ARG A 39 -12.20 2.86 -0.97
CA ARG A 39 -12.82 4.18 -0.99
C ARG A 39 -11.74 5.25 -1.10
N GLU A 40 -11.88 6.15 -2.05
CA GLU A 40 -10.93 7.26 -2.19
C GLU A 40 -11.06 8.25 -1.04
N THR A 41 -9.94 8.65 -0.50
CA THR A 41 -9.85 9.65 0.56
C THR A 41 -8.60 10.51 0.31
N LYS A 42 -8.32 11.42 1.22
CA LYS A 42 -7.12 12.24 1.16
C LYS A 42 -5.85 11.41 1.05
N ASN A 43 -5.82 10.24 1.70
CA ASN A 43 -4.63 9.39 1.78
C ASN A 43 -4.72 8.13 0.94
N ARG A 44 -5.85 7.84 0.34
CA ARG A 44 -6.06 6.64 -0.47
C ARG A 44 -6.59 7.02 -1.83
N LYS A 45 -5.95 6.50 -2.88
CA LYS A 45 -6.43 6.73 -4.24
C LYS A 45 -6.16 5.54 -5.12
N GLN A 46 -6.99 5.39 -6.13
CA GLN A 46 -6.78 4.42 -7.19
C GLN A 46 -5.72 4.94 -8.15
N VAL A 47 -4.89 4.06 -8.69
CA VAL A 47 -3.82 4.42 -9.63
C VAL A 47 -4.07 3.66 -10.95
N PRO A 48 -5.01 4.14 -11.78
CA PRO A 48 -5.51 3.33 -12.90
C PRO A 48 -4.53 3.10 -14.04
N CYS A 49 -3.57 3.99 -14.23
CA CYS A 49 -2.63 3.88 -15.34
C CYS A 49 -1.29 3.27 -14.93
N LEU A 50 -1.23 2.69 -13.74
CA LEU A 50 0.00 2.12 -13.22
C LEU A 50 0.25 0.74 -13.80
N ILE A 51 1.47 0.53 -14.30
CA ILE A 51 1.95 -0.80 -14.67
C ILE A 51 2.92 -1.23 -13.58
N PRO A 52 2.50 -2.12 -12.66
CA PRO A 52 3.33 -2.46 -11.52
C PRO A 52 4.50 -3.35 -11.89
N THR A 53 5.58 -3.24 -11.11
CA THR A 53 6.73 -4.14 -11.19
C THR A 53 6.61 -5.29 -10.21
N PHE A 54 5.46 -5.42 -9.57
CA PHE A 54 5.14 -6.44 -8.57
C PHE A 54 3.83 -7.13 -8.96
N GLU A 55 3.58 -8.30 -8.40
CA GLU A 55 2.32 -9.01 -8.63
C GLU A 55 1.17 -8.22 -8.00
N ALA A 56 0.11 -8.00 -8.77
CA ALA A 56 -1.07 -7.29 -8.30
C ALA A 56 -2.25 -7.58 -9.22
N ILE A 57 -3.47 -7.42 -8.67
CA ILE A 57 -4.71 -7.57 -9.41
C ILE A 57 -5.36 -6.19 -9.52
N PRO A 58 -5.43 -5.60 -10.73
CA PRO A 58 -6.04 -4.28 -10.89
C PRO A 58 -7.50 -4.26 -10.45
N PRO A 59 -8.00 -3.13 -9.95
CA PRO A 59 -7.31 -1.84 -9.84
C PRO A 59 -6.35 -1.79 -8.67
N ILE A 60 -5.27 -1.06 -8.86
CA ILE A 60 -4.24 -0.88 -7.84
C ILE A 60 -4.51 0.39 -7.06
N TRP A 61 -4.37 0.31 -5.76
CA TRP A 61 -4.57 1.41 -4.84
C TRP A 61 -3.26 1.83 -4.20
N GLU A 62 -3.18 3.11 -3.86
CA GLU A 62 -2.04 3.70 -3.16
C GLU A 62 -2.52 4.30 -1.85
N LEU A 63 -1.86 3.93 -0.76
CA LEU A 63 -2.05 4.57 0.55
C LEU A 63 -0.83 5.42 0.85
N ARG A 64 -1.07 6.70 1.13
CA ARG A 64 -0.01 7.64 1.50
C ARG A 64 0.24 7.56 3.01
N VAL A 65 1.48 7.31 3.40
CA VAL A 65 1.90 7.28 4.80
C VAL A 65 3.20 8.10 4.90
N GLY A 66 3.06 9.41 5.14
CA GLY A 66 4.23 10.31 5.13
C GLY A 66 4.95 10.25 3.79
N SER A 67 6.24 9.94 3.82
CA SER A 67 7.02 9.79 2.60
C SER A 67 6.94 8.38 2.00
N TYR A 68 6.18 7.49 2.61
CA TYR A 68 5.99 6.13 2.11
C TYR A 68 4.72 6.01 1.30
N ARG A 69 4.72 5.06 0.36
CA ARG A 69 3.54 4.69 -0.42
C ARG A 69 3.34 3.20 -0.32
N VAL A 70 2.13 2.82 0.08
CA VAL A 70 1.73 1.41 0.21
C VAL A 70 0.83 1.09 -0.98
N PHE A 71 1.22 0.11 -1.76
CA PHE A 71 0.41 -0.32 -2.91
C PHE A 71 -0.31 -1.60 -2.56
N TYR A 72 -1.60 -1.63 -2.85
CA TYR A 72 -2.44 -2.76 -2.49
C TYR A 72 -3.55 -2.95 -3.52
N ASP A 73 -4.14 -4.14 -3.50
CA ASP A 73 -5.38 -4.41 -4.21
C ASP A 73 -6.39 -5.02 -3.26
N VAL A 74 -7.66 -5.01 -3.68
CA VAL A 74 -8.78 -5.38 -2.81
C VAL A 74 -9.61 -6.46 -3.49
N ASP A 75 -9.87 -7.55 -2.77
CA ASP A 75 -10.85 -8.55 -3.16
C ASP A 75 -12.09 -8.34 -2.32
N ARG A 76 -13.09 -7.72 -2.91
CA ARG A 76 -14.31 -7.38 -2.18
C ARG A 76 -15.17 -8.59 -1.87
N GLU A 77 -15.16 -9.60 -2.71
CA GLU A 77 -15.90 -10.84 -2.48
C GLU A 77 -15.38 -11.58 -1.26
N GLU A 78 -14.06 -11.75 -1.19
CA GLU A 78 -13.40 -12.44 -0.09
C GLU A 78 -13.14 -11.52 1.08
N LYS A 79 -13.38 -10.22 0.92
CA LYS A 79 -13.08 -9.19 1.92
C LYS A 79 -11.65 -9.24 2.39
N LYS A 80 -10.75 -9.24 1.42
CA LYS A 80 -9.31 -9.26 1.65
C LYS A 80 -8.62 -8.09 0.99
N VAL A 81 -7.59 -7.59 1.66
CA VAL A 81 -6.68 -6.58 1.13
C VAL A 81 -5.30 -7.22 1.01
N TYR A 82 -4.73 -7.14 -0.18
CA TYR A 82 -3.39 -7.66 -0.42
C TYR A 82 -2.41 -6.50 -0.53
N VAL A 83 -1.56 -6.34 0.47
CA VAL A 83 -0.50 -5.33 0.45
C VAL A 83 0.64 -5.89 -0.38
N ARG A 84 0.89 -5.26 -1.54
CA ARG A 84 1.80 -5.77 -2.56
C ARG A 84 3.18 -5.18 -2.52
N ALA A 85 3.28 -3.89 -2.18
CA ALA A 85 4.57 -3.20 -2.16
C ALA A 85 4.53 -2.00 -1.24
N VAL A 86 5.67 -1.68 -0.66
CA VAL A 86 5.88 -0.44 0.10
C VAL A 86 7.11 0.23 -0.46
N ARG A 87 6.98 1.51 -0.83
CA ARG A 87 8.08 2.29 -1.42
C ARG A 87 8.20 3.62 -0.71
N LYS A 88 9.42 4.08 -0.56
CA LYS A 88 9.68 5.44 -0.09
C LYS A 88 9.67 6.37 -1.30
N LYS A 89 8.85 7.42 -1.23
CA LYS A 89 8.74 8.40 -2.30
C LYS A 89 9.58 9.62 -1.97
N PRO A 90 10.67 9.87 -2.70
CA PRO A 90 11.45 11.09 -2.50
C PRO A 90 10.63 12.33 -2.86
N PRO A 91 10.95 13.50 -2.28
CA PRO A 91 10.32 14.76 -2.68
C PRO A 91 10.46 15.00 -4.19
N HIS A 92 9.41 15.56 -4.78
CA HIS A 92 9.38 15.92 -6.22
C HIS A 92 9.39 14.74 -7.20
N ARG A 93 9.17 13.51 -6.70
CA ARG A 93 9.02 12.33 -7.55
C ARG A 93 7.54 11.95 -7.68
N ARG A 94 7.18 11.40 -8.84
CA ARG A 94 5.83 10.87 -9.06
C ARG A 94 5.78 9.42 -8.61
N THR A 95 4.55 8.92 -8.36
CA THR A 95 4.35 7.52 -7.98
C THR A 95 4.96 6.55 -8.98
N GLU A 96 4.79 6.82 -10.28
CA GLU A 96 5.31 5.97 -11.36
C GLU A 96 6.84 5.86 -11.33
N GLU A 97 7.52 6.83 -10.75
CA GLU A 97 8.99 6.87 -10.71
C GLU A 97 9.58 6.04 -9.58
N ILE A 98 8.76 5.59 -8.62
CA ILE A 98 9.24 4.84 -7.47
C ILE A 98 8.93 3.34 -7.54
N LEU A 99 8.31 2.92 -8.63
CA LEU A 99 7.96 1.52 -8.84
C LEU A 99 9.01 0.77 -9.64
#